data_53a3b809c7fa80662b8227af0bb66369
#
_entry.id   53a3b809c7fa80662b8227af0bb66369
#
_cell.length_a   1.000
_cell.length_b   1.000
_cell.length_c   1.000
_cell.angle_alpha   90.00
_cell.angle_beta   90.00
_cell.angle_gamma   90.00
#
_symmetry.space_group_name_H-M   'P 1'
#
loop_
_entity.id
_entity.type
_entity.pdbx_description
1 polymer ?
#
loop_
_entity_poly.entity_id
_entity_poly.type
_entity_poly.pdbx_seq_one_letter_code
_entity_poly.pdbx_strand_id
1 'polypeptide(L)'
;MNRRISLIGAPTDIGAGSRGASMGPEALRVAGLQAVLESHGLQVRDRGNLIGPANPWLPPVDGYRHLAEVVTWNQLVHDAMLAELRTGRLPILLGGDHCLGLGSISAVARHCRDTGKKLRVLWLDAHADFNTNLLTPSGNTHGMPVACLCGLGPRALIEIGGQVPALNPKWIRQIGIRSVDAGEKRLVHEAGFEVFDMRYIDEMGMGHAMELALATIDANTHLHVSFDVDFLDAAIAPGVGTTVPGGPTYREAQLCMEMIADTGRLGSLDLMELNPALDVRNQTAELAVDLIESLFGKSTLMRAS
;
A
#
# COMPACT_ATOMS: atom_id res chain seq x y z
N MET A 1 -4.17 11.20 21.53
CA MET A 1 -5.55 11.08 20.99
C MET A 1 -5.91 9.60 20.93
N ASN A 2 -7.06 9.22 21.44
CA ASN A 2 -7.49 7.81 21.42
C ASN A 2 -7.97 7.46 19.99
N ARG A 3 -7.04 7.06 19.10
CA ARG A 3 -7.37 6.69 17.71
C ARG A 3 -8.04 5.33 17.70
N ARG A 4 -9.10 5.19 16.90
CA ARG A 4 -9.82 3.94 16.69
C ARG A 4 -9.36 3.31 15.37
N ILE A 5 -8.80 2.11 15.46
CA ILE A 5 -8.26 1.35 14.33
C ILE A 5 -9.21 0.23 13.93
N SER A 6 -9.34 -0.05 12.64
CA SER A 6 -10.00 -1.27 12.12
C SER A 6 -9.02 -2.05 11.26
N LEU A 7 -8.79 -3.31 11.59
CA LEU A 7 -8.03 -4.24 10.73
C LEU A 7 -9.01 -4.95 9.79
N ILE A 8 -8.70 -4.99 8.51
CA ILE A 8 -9.52 -5.63 7.47
C ILE A 8 -8.61 -6.54 6.67
N GLY A 9 -8.81 -7.85 6.73
CA GLY A 9 -8.05 -8.81 5.94
C GLY A 9 -8.64 -8.98 4.53
N ALA A 10 -7.78 -9.02 3.51
CA ALA A 10 -8.15 -9.35 2.13
C ALA A 10 -7.22 -10.45 1.58
N PRO A 11 -7.48 -11.73 1.95
CA PRO A 11 -6.57 -12.85 1.71
C PRO A 11 -6.65 -13.34 0.26
N THR A 12 -6.00 -12.65 -0.67
CA THR A 12 -5.97 -13.04 -2.09
C THR A 12 -4.61 -12.79 -2.73
N ASP A 13 -4.27 -13.61 -3.71
CA ASP A 13 -3.14 -13.44 -4.63
C ASP A 13 -3.63 -13.38 -6.09
N ILE A 14 -4.82 -12.79 -6.26
CA ILE A 14 -5.58 -12.85 -7.51
C ILE A 14 -4.89 -12.10 -8.65
N GLY A 15 -4.18 -11.01 -8.35
CA GLY A 15 -3.47 -10.19 -9.32
C GLY A 15 -2.02 -10.58 -9.53
N ALA A 16 -1.49 -11.47 -8.69
CA ALA A 16 -0.08 -11.85 -8.69
C ALA A 16 0.22 -13.04 -9.62
N GLY A 17 1.49 -13.13 -10.05
CA GLY A 17 2.03 -14.28 -10.76
C GLY A 17 2.50 -15.43 -9.87
N SER A 18 2.60 -15.19 -8.55
CA SER A 18 3.04 -16.16 -7.54
C SER A 18 1.96 -16.32 -6.47
N ARG A 19 1.81 -17.53 -5.92
CA ARG A 19 0.90 -17.79 -4.81
C ARG A 19 1.57 -17.48 -3.47
N GLY A 20 0.74 -17.16 -2.48
CA GLY A 20 1.14 -17.07 -1.08
C GLY A 20 0.82 -15.74 -0.42
N ALA A 21 0.70 -14.63 -1.15
CA ALA A 21 0.29 -13.35 -0.58
C ALA A 21 -1.10 -13.42 0.09
N SER A 22 -1.97 -14.33 -0.34
CA SER A 22 -3.25 -14.63 0.32
C SER A 22 -3.12 -15.07 1.78
N MET A 23 -1.94 -15.49 2.22
CA MET A 23 -1.65 -15.84 3.63
C MET A 23 -1.21 -14.61 4.47
N GLY A 24 -0.94 -13.48 3.84
CA GLY A 24 -0.41 -12.26 4.47
C GLY A 24 -1.23 -11.77 5.66
N PRO A 25 -2.57 -11.65 5.57
CA PRO A 25 -3.39 -11.17 6.68
C PRO A 25 -3.23 -12.01 7.97
N GLU A 26 -3.17 -13.32 7.86
CA GLU A 26 -2.98 -14.20 9.01
C GLU A 26 -1.56 -14.15 9.56
N ALA A 27 -0.56 -14.02 8.69
CA ALA A 27 0.84 -13.88 9.11
C ALA A 27 1.06 -12.61 9.94
N LEU A 28 0.44 -11.48 9.55
CA LEU A 28 0.47 -10.22 10.31
C LEU A 28 -0.25 -10.36 11.68
N ARG A 29 -1.36 -11.11 11.74
CA ARG A 29 -2.03 -11.41 13.00
C ARG A 29 -1.18 -12.26 13.93
N VAL A 30 -0.53 -13.30 13.38
CA VAL A 30 0.40 -14.16 14.12
C VAL A 30 1.61 -13.38 14.61
N ALA A 31 2.10 -12.40 13.83
CA ALA A 31 3.15 -11.48 14.25
C ALA A 31 2.69 -10.45 15.33
N GLY A 32 1.42 -10.49 15.75
CA GLY A 32 0.92 -9.72 16.88
C GLY A 32 0.52 -8.28 16.58
N LEU A 33 0.23 -7.93 15.32
CA LEU A 33 -0.11 -6.55 14.91
C LEU A 33 -1.16 -5.89 15.82
N GLN A 34 -2.25 -6.59 16.16
CA GLN A 34 -3.28 -6.02 17.03
C GLN A 34 -2.73 -5.69 18.42
N ALA A 35 -2.01 -6.62 19.04
CA ALA A 35 -1.46 -6.44 20.38
C ALA A 35 -0.45 -5.27 20.44
N VAL A 36 0.37 -5.13 19.41
CA VAL A 36 1.32 -4.03 19.28
C VAL A 36 0.57 -2.69 19.19
N LEU A 37 -0.45 -2.56 18.36
CA LEU A 37 -1.24 -1.33 18.27
C LEU A 37 -1.97 -1.01 19.59
N GLU A 38 -2.53 -2.01 20.27
CA GLU A 38 -3.19 -1.83 21.57
C GLU A 38 -2.22 -1.41 22.67
N SER A 39 -0.95 -1.85 22.63
CA SER A 39 0.09 -1.44 23.59
C SER A 39 0.39 0.06 23.52
N HIS A 40 0.14 0.70 22.37
CA HIS A 40 0.22 2.15 22.17
C HIS A 40 -1.08 2.90 22.56
N GLY A 41 -2.01 2.23 23.26
CA GLY A 41 -3.26 2.85 23.72
C GLY A 41 -4.30 3.04 22.62
N LEU A 42 -4.17 2.37 21.48
CA LEU A 42 -5.11 2.44 20.38
C LEU A 42 -6.29 1.48 20.61
N GLN A 43 -7.48 1.87 20.18
CA GLN A 43 -8.66 1.01 20.21
C GLN A 43 -8.76 0.21 18.90
N VAL A 44 -8.27 -1.00 18.91
CA VAL A 44 -8.25 -1.86 17.73
C VAL A 44 -9.50 -2.73 17.64
N ARG A 45 -10.04 -2.86 16.42
CA ARG A 45 -11.10 -3.80 16.09
C ARG A 45 -10.68 -4.60 14.85
N ASP A 46 -10.46 -5.89 15.01
CA ASP A 46 -10.28 -6.78 13.87
C ASP A 46 -11.64 -7.14 13.27
N ARG A 47 -11.80 -6.85 11.97
CA ARG A 47 -13.01 -7.16 11.18
C ARG A 47 -12.97 -8.57 10.60
N GLY A 48 -11.87 -9.29 10.77
CA GLY A 48 -11.60 -10.54 10.10
C GLY A 48 -11.28 -10.37 8.63
N ASN A 49 -11.46 -11.44 7.88
CA ASN A 49 -11.16 -11.47 6.45
C ASN A 49 -12.41 -11.26 5.61
N LEU A 50 -12.25 -10.49 4.52
CA LEU A 50 -13.24 -10.42 3.45
C LEU A 50 -13.33 -11.77 2.74
N ILE A 51 -14.51 -12.08 2.22
CA ILE A 51 -14.77 -13.30 1.47
C ILE A 51 -15.00 -12.90 0.01
N GLY A 52 -14.05 -13.23 -0.85
CA GLY A 52 -14.09 -12.95 -2.28
C GLY A 52 -13.92 -14.22 -3.11
N PRO A 53 -13.90 -14.08 -4.45
CA PRO A 53 -13.69 -15.21 -5.35
C PRO A 53 -12.32 -15.87 -5.14
N ALA A 54 -12.29 -17.18 -5.29
CA ALA A 54 -11.03 -17.93 -5.29
C ALA A 54 -10.19 -17.57 -6.53
N ASN A 55 -8.87 -17.67 -6.40
CA ASN A 55 -7.96 -17.50 -7.54
C ASN A 55 -8.13 -18.69 -8.52
N PRO A 56 -8.60 -18.48 -9.76
CA PRO A 56 -8.80 -19.53 -10.74
C PRO A 56 -7.50 -20.05 -11.35
N TRP A 57 -6.40 -19.33 -11.14
CA TRP A 57 -5.06 -19.68 -11.62
C TRP A 57 -4.98 -19.92 -13.15
N LEU A 58 -5.61 -19.03 -13.89
CA LEU A 58 -5.64 -19.05 -15.35
C LEU A 58 -4.61 -18.07 -15.95
N PRO A 59 -4.18 -18.30 -17.21
CA PRO A 59 -3.34 -17.32 -17.91
C PRO A 59 -4.09 -16.01 -18.14
N PRO A 60 -3.34 -14.89 -18.33
CA PRO A 60 -3.94 -13.60 -18.64
C PRO A 60 -4.75 -13.62 -19.94
N VAL A 61 -5.82 -12.82 -19.97
CA VAL A 61 -6.64 -12.58 -21.18
C VAL A 61 -6.62 -11.07 -21.45
N ASP A 62 -6.34 -10.68 -22.69
CA ASP A 62 -6.24 -9.26 -23.11
C ASP A 62 -5.30 -8.41 -22.24
N GLY A 63 -4.23 -9.03 -21.75
CA GLY A 63 -3.25 -8.38 -20.88
C GLY A 63 -3.69 -8.21 -19.42
N TYR A 64 -4.76 -8.86 -18.99
CA TYR A 64 -5.22 -8.87 -17.61
C TYR A 64 -5.32 -10.28 -17.04
N ARG A 65 -4.70 -10.53 -15.93
CA ARG A 65 -4.89 -11.74 -15.12
C ARG A 65 -6.16 -11.59 -14.28
N HIS A 66 -7.10 -12.52 -14.43
CA HIS A 66 -8.31 -12.68 -13.59
C HIS A 66 -9.13 -11.38 -13.40
N LEU A 67 -9.33 -10.60 -14.46
CA LEU A 67 -9.94 -9.28 -14.37
C LEU A 67 -11.26 -9.26 -13.60
N ALA A 68 -12.15 -10.23 -13.81
CA ALA A 68 -13.46 -10.27 -13.16
C ALA A 68 -13.36 -10.45 -11.64
N GLU A 69 -12.45 -11.33 -11.22
CA GLU A 69 -12.18 -11.61 -9.80
C GLU A 69 -11.47 -10.43 -9.15
N VAL A 70 -10.52 -9.79 -9.85
CA VAL A 70 -9.83 -8.57 -9.39
C VAL A 70 -10.84 -7.43 -9.17
N VAL A 71 -11.77 -7.24 -10.09
CA VAL A 71 -12.87 -6.25 -9.93
C VAL A 71 -13.69 -6.56 -8.69
N THR A 72 -14.08 -7.82 -8.49
CA THR A 72 -14.89 -8.23 -7.33
C THR A 72 -14.15 -7.99 -6.02
N TRP A 73 -12.87 -8.38 -5.92
CA TRP A 73 -12.06 -8.14 -4.74
C TRP A 73 -11.89 -6.65 -4.44
N ASN A 74 -11.61 -5.84 -5.46
CA ASN A 74 -11.45 -4.40 -5.28
C ASN A 74 -12.75 -3.71 -4.86
N GLN A 75 -13.90 -4.17 -5.34
CA GLN A 75 -15.21 -3.66 -4.87
C GLN A 75 -15.44 -4.01 -3.39
N LEU A 76 -15.15 -5.24 -2.97
CA LEU A 76 -15.25 -5.66 -1.56
C LEU A 76 -14.34 -4.83 -0.66
N VAL A 77 -13.09 -4.61 -1.07
CA VAL A 77 -12.13 -3.77 -0.34
C VAL A 77 -12.61 -2.34 -0.25
N HIS A 78 -13.03 -1.75 -1.39
CA HIS A 78 -13.57 -0.39 -1.43
C HIS A 78 -14.71 -0.21 -0.44
N ASP A 79 -15.69 -1.09 -0.44
CA ASP A 79 -16.87 -0.95 0.41
C ASP A 79 -16.53 -1.11 1.89
N ALA A 80 -15.64 -2.05 2.23
CA ALA A 80 -15.19 -2.26 3.61
C ALA A 80 -14.37 -1.06 4.13
N MET A 81 -13.40 -0.58 3.35
CA MET A 81 -12.58 0.58 3.71
C MET A 81 -13.44 1.84 3.89
N LEU A 82 -14.33 2.12 2.94
CA LEU A 82 -15.22 3.28 2.99
C LEU A 82 -16.17 3.23 4.21
N ALA A 83 -16.69 2.05 4.55
CA ALA A 83 -17.54 1.87 5.72
C ALA A 83 -16.81 2.25 7.01
N GLU A 84 -15.57 1.81 7.21
CA GLU A 84 -14.78 2.14 8.40
C GLU A 84 -14.40 3.63 8.44
N LEU A 85 -13.99 4.21 7.31
CA LEU A 85 -13.70 5.65 7.21
C LEU A 85 -14.89 6.51 7.61
N ARG A 86 -16.11 6.14 7.17
CA ARG A 86 -17.35 6.85 7.53
C ARG A 86 -17.69 6.82 9.01
N THR A 87 -17.20 5.83 9.74
CA THR A 87 -17.34 5.76 11.21
C THR A 87 -16.26 6.56 11.95
N GLY A 88 -15.35 7.19 11.23
CA GLY A 88 -14.23 7.95 11.79
C GLY A 88 -13.14 7.05 12.38
N ARG A 89 -13.04 5.80 11.93
CA ARG A 89 -11.94 4.89 12.27
C ARG A 89 -10.84 5.01 11.22
N LEU A 90 -9.61 4.67 11.60
CA LEU A 90 -8.48 4.52 10.69
C LEU A 90 -8.45 3.05 10.23
N PRO A 91 -8.84 2.74 8.99
CA PRO A 91 -8.73 1.37 8.50
C PRO A 91 -7.28 1.04 8.13
N ILE A 92 -6.88 -0.18 8.46
CA ILE A 92 -5.66 -0.82 7.99
C ILE A 92 -6.09 -2.04 7.18
N LEU A 93 -5.81 -2.02 5.88
CA LEU A 93 -5.99 -3.16 5.01
C LEU A 93 -4.79 -4.10 5.16
N LEU A 94 -5.06 -5.33 5.59
CA LEU A 94 -4.09 -6.41 5.60
C LEU A 94 -4.24 -7.16 4.29
N GLY A 95 -3.39 -6.83 3.33
CA GLY A 95 -3.53 -7.33 1.97
C GLY A 95 -2.94 -8.69 1.75
N GLY A 96 -3.37 -9.18 0.65
CA GLY A 96 -2.75 -10.02 -0.32
C GLY A 96 -1.86 -9.22 -1.26
N ASP A 97 -2.05 -9.43 -2.57
CA ASP A 97 -1.26 -8.71 -3.58
C ASP A 97 -1.70 -7.25 -3.76
N HIS A 98 -0.83 -6.43 -4.35
CA HIS A 98 -1.00 -4.97 -4.42
C HIS A 98 -2.13 -4.50 -5.35
N CYS A 99 -2.74 -5.39 -6.16
CA CYS A 99 -3.91 -5.01 -6.97
C CYS A 99 -5.06 -4.47 -6.09
N LEU A 100 -5.13 -4.87 -4.82
CA LEU A 100 -6.15 -4.45 -3.84
C LEU A 100 -6.03 -2.97 -3.43
N GLY A 101 -4.86 -2.36 -3.60
CA GLY A 101 -4.63 -0.94 -3.38
C GLY A 101 -5.54 -0.05 -4.21
N LEU A 102 -5.99 -0.53 -5.38
CA LEU A 102 -6.98 0.18 -6.19
C LEU A 102 -8.29 0.39 -5.44
N GLY A 103 -8.86 -0.66 -4.86
CA GLY A 103 -10.11 -0.57 -4.08
C GLY A 103 -9.96 0.28 -2.82
N SER A 104 -8.87 0.06 -2.08
CA SER A 104 -8.54 0.80 -0.86
C SER A 104 -8.44 2.31 -1.13
N ILE A 105 -7.57 2.71 -2.05
CA ILE A 105 -7.30 4.12 -2.34
C ILE A 105 -8.50 4.78 -3.01
N SER A 106 -9.27 4.06 -3.85
CA SER A 106 -10.53 4.57 -4.40
C SER A 106 -11.54 4.93 -3.30
N ALA A 107 -11.63 4.10 -2.24
CA ALA A 107 -12.47 4.38 -1.07
C ALA A 107 -11.99 5.61 -0.30
N VAL A 108 -10.68 5.73 -0.08
CA VAL A 108 -10.06 6.88 0.59
C VAL A 108 -10.29 8.16 -0.22
N ALA A 109 -10.08 8.12 -1.54
CA ALA A 109 -10.32 9.25 -2.43
C ALA A 109 -11.79 9.71 -2.39
N ARG A 110 -12.74 8.76 -2.39
CA ARG A 110 -14.16 9.06 -2.22
C ARG A 110 -14.45 9.70 -0.87
N HIS A 111 -13.93 9.13 0.22
CA HIS A 111 -14.07 9.70 1.57
C HIS A 111 -13.54 11.13 1.65
N CYS A 112 -12.38 11.41 1.06
CA CYS A 112 -11.80 12.74 1.02
C CYS A 112 -12.69 13.74 0.26
N ARG A 113 -13.26 13.34 -0.88
CA ARG A 113 -14.22 14.16 -1.62
C ARG A 113 -15.48 14.43 -0.80
N ASP A 114 -16.06 13.38 -0.19
CA ASP A 114 -17.28 13.47 0.60
C ASP A 114 -17.11 14.38 1.83
N THR A 115 -15.88 14.49 2.37
CA THR A 115 -15.57 15.26 3.59
C THR A 115 -14.78 16.55 3.33
N GLY A 116 -14.48 16.89 2.07
CA GLY A 116 -13.74 18.10 1.69
C GLY A 116 -12.27 18.09 2.12
N LYS A 117 -11.67 16.91 2.34
CA LYS A 117 -10.25 16.76 2.70
C LYS A 117 -9.37 16.69 1.46
N LYS A 118 -8.13 17.17 1.60
CA LYS A 118 -7.07 16.91 0.65
C LYS A 118 -6.58 15.47 0.83
N LEU A 119 -6.23 14.80 -0.26
CA LEU A 119 -5.62 13.46 -0.21
C LEU A 119 -4.13 13.55 -0.54
N ARG A 120 -3.31 12.89 0.26
CA ARG A 120 -1.93 12.54 -0.06
C ARG A 120 -1.76 11.03 0.06
N VAL A 121 -1.20 10.41 -0.97
CA VAL A 121 -0.84 8.99 -0.99
C VAL A 121 0.68 8.88 -0.99
N LEU A 122 1.23 8.14 -0.03
CA LEU A 122 2.60 7.66 -0.07
C LEU A 122 2.56 6.20 -0.52
N TRP A 123 3.23 5.94 -1.63
CA TRP A 123 3.39 4.62 -2.22
C TRP A 123 4.82 4.14 -1.93
N LEU A 124 4.97 3.30 -0.90
CA LEU A 124 6.25 2.73 -0.47
C LEU A 124 6.41 1.37 -1.12
N ASP A 125 7.31 1.24 -2.10
CA ASP A 125 7.35 0.09 -2.99
C ASP A 125 8.68 0.02 -3.75
N ALA A 126 9.07 -1.18 -4.20
CA ALA A 126 10.14 -1.37 -5.17
C ALA A 126 9.69 -1.03 -6.60
N HIS A 127 8.37 -1.11 -6.88
CA HIS A 127 7.75 -1.00 -8.18
C HIS A 127 6.90 0.27 -8.30
N ALA A 128 6.70 0.76 -9.52
CA ALA A 128 5.85 1.93 -9.75
C ALA A 128 4.35 1.56 -9.84
N ASP A 129 4.04 0.30 -10.14
CA ASP A 129 2.69 -0.24 -10.31
C ASP A 129 1.81 0.58 -11.26
N PHE A 130 2.48 1.13 -12.28
CA PHE A 130 1.89 1.99 -13.29
C PHE A 130 1.82 1.32 -14.67
N ASN A 131 1.90 0.00 -14.71
CA ASN A 131 1.71 -0.78 -15.92
C ASN A 131 0.26 -0.75 -16.39
N THR A 132 0.07 -0.99 -17.67
CA THR A 132 -1.23 -1.20 -18.30
C THR A 132 -1.25 -2.54 -19.00
N ASN A 133 -2.42 -3.03 -19.38
CA ASN A 133 -2.56 -4.26 -20.16
C ASN A 133 -1.81 -4.25 -21.49
N LEU A 134 -1.51 -3.06 -22.03
CA LEU A 134 -0.79 -2.90 -23.29
C LEU A 134 0.73 -2.95 -23.13
N LEU A 135 1.24 -2.72 -21.92
CA LEU A 135 2.68 -2.60 -21.65
C LEU A 135 3.21 -3.72 -20.76
N THR A 136 2.34 -4.32 -19.95
CA THR A 136 2.75 -5.38 -19.02
C THR A 136 3.30 -6.60 -19.75
N PRO A 137 4.45 -7.13 -19.34
CA PRO A 137 4.97 -8.37 -19.92
C PRO A 137 4.26 -9.62 -19.37
N SER A 138 3.59 -9.53 -18.24
CA SER A 138 3.03 -10.68 -17.49
C SER A 138 1.50 -10.72 -17.45
N GLY A 139 0.84 -9.58 -17.65
CA GLY A 139 -0.60 -9.44 -17.42
C GLY A 139 -0.99 -9.43 -15.93
N ASN A 140 -0.03 -9.45 -15.02
CA ASN A 140 -0.30 -9.42 -13.58
C ASN A 140 -0.88 -8.08 -13.18
N THR A 141 -2.07 -8.10 -12.59
CA THR A 141 -2.80 -6.88 -12.26
C THR A 141 -2.28 -6.19 -11.00
N HIS A 142 -1.44 -6.84 -10.20
CA HIS A 142 -0.79 -6.18 -9.05
C HIS A 142 0.18 -5.07 -9.48
N GLY A 143 0.74 -5.12 -10.68
CA GLY A 143 1.57 -4.04 -11.24
C GLY A 143 0.78 -2.91 -11.93
N MET A 144 -0.56 -2.81 -11.73
CA MET A 144 -1.42 -1.87 -12.47
C MET A 144 -2.27 -0.92 -11.58
N PRO A 145 -2.31 -1.03 -10.25
CA PRO A 145 -3.27 -0.30 -9.43
C PRO A 145 -3.11 1.22 -9.54
N VAL A 146 -1.88 1.73 -9.59
CA VAL A 146 -1.63 3.18 -9.70
C VAL A 146 -2.10 3.72 -11.05
N ALA A 147 -1.89 2.98 -12.14
CA ALA A 147 -2.40 3.35 -13.46
C ALA A 147 -3.93 3.42 -13.48
N CYS A 148 -4.59 2.40 -12.91
CA CYS A 148 -6.05 2.37 -12.81
C CYS A 148 -6.61 3.52 -11.94
N LEU A 149 -5.98 3.83 -10.82
CA LEU A 149 -6.34 4.98 -9.98
C LEU A 149 -6.24 6.31 -10.75
N CYS A 150 -5.29 6.42 -11.66
CA CYS A 150 -5.09 7.57 -12.53
C CYS A 150 -5.97 7.55 -13.80
N GLY A 151 -6.85 6.56 -13.93
CA GLY A 151 -7.81 6.48 -15.04
C GLY A 151 -7.33 5.70 -16.25
N LEU A 152 -6.19 5.00 -16.16
CA LEU A 152 -5.63 4.16 -17.21
C LEU A 152 -5.93 2.69 -16.94
N GLY A 153 -7.00 2.16 -17.52
CA GLY A 153 -7.39 0.77 -17.31
C GLY A 153 -8.81 0.47 -17.81
N PRO A 154 -9.30 -0.75 -17.57
CA PRO A 154 -10.65 -1.13 -17.97
C PRO A 154 -11.69 -0.41 -17.10
N ARG A 155 -12.81 -0.03 -17.69
CA ARG A 155 -13.89 0.71 -17.01
C ARG A 155 -14.30 0.08 -15.68
N ALA A 156 -14.37 -1.25 -15.63
CA ALA A 156 -14.77 -1.98 -14.44
C ALA A 156 -13.83 -1.76 -13.23
N LEU A 157 -12.56 -1.43 -13.45
CA LEU A 157 -11.61 -1.08 -12.39
C LEU A 157 -11.58 0.42 -12.11
N ILE A 158 -11.46 1.26 -13.16
CA ILE A 158 -11.25 2.71 -12.97
C ILE A 158 -12.49 3.41 -12.41
N GLU A 159 -13.69 2.82 -12.51
CA GLU A 159 -14.96 3.38 -12.02
C GLU A 159 -15.32 2.96 -10.58
N ILE A 160 -14.54 2.09 -9.92
CA ILE A 160 -14.86 1.57 -8.57
C ILE A 160 -15.12 2.69 -7.55
N GLY A 161 -14.35 3.78 -7.56
CA GLY A 161 -14.54 4.92 -6.66
C GLY A 161 -15.64 5.91 -7.08
N GLY A 162 -16.33 5.64 -8.20
CA GLY A 162 -17.40 6.49 -8.75
C GLY A 162 -16.92 7.76 -9.44
N GLN A 163 -15.61 8.03 -9.48
CA GLN A 163 -15.00 9.15 -10.20
C GLN A 163 -13.74 8.67 -10.94
N VAL A 164 -13.58 9.11 -12.17
CA VAL A 164 -12.43 8.83 -13.04
C VAL A 164 -11.77 10.14 -13.47
N PRO A 165 -10.45 10.28 -13.23
CA PRO A 165 -9.60 9.44 -12.39
C PRO A 165 -10.00 9.52 -10.91
N ALA A 166 -9.79 8.43 -10.15
CA ALA A 166 -9.97 8.43 -8.71
C ALA A 166 -8.91 9.28 -8.00
N LEU A 167 -7.71 9.31 -8.55
CA LEU A 167 -6.52 9.94 -7.99
C LEU A 167 -5.81 10.80 -9.04
N ASN A 168 -5.43 12.02 -8.66
CA ASN A 168 -4.55 12.84 -9.48
C ASN A 168 -3.10 12.39 -9.24
N PRO A 169 -2.27 12.17 -10.27
CA PRO A 169 -0.85 11.82 -10.11
C PRO A 169 -0.08 12.74 -9.14
N LYS A 170 -0.39 14.03 -9.11
CA LYS A 170 0.23 15.00 -8.18
C LYS A 170 -0.06 14.75 -6.70
N TRP A 171 -1.00 13.87 -6.37
CA TRP A 171 -1.31 13.51 -4.98
C TRP A 171 -0.54 12.29 -4.50
N ILE A 172 0.16 11.58 -5.42
CA ILE A 172 0.99 10.42 -5.10
C ILE A 172 2.44 10.87 -4.92
N ARG A 173 3.12 10.22 -3.99
CA ARG A 173 4.57 10.23 -3.82
C ARG A 173 5.03 8.78 -3.78
N GLN A 174 5.86 8.39 -4.72
CA GLN A 174 6.45 7.06 -4.78
C GLN A 174 7.84 7.09 -4.16
N ILE A 175 8.13 6.19 -3.25
CA ILE A 175 9.38 6.14 -2.48
C ILE A 175 9.95 4.72 -2.53
N GLY A 176 11.26 4.60 -2.84
CA GLY A 176 11.96 3.32 -2.85
C GLY A 176 11.97 2.60 -4.20
N ILE A 177 11.38 3.22 -5.23
CA ILE A 177 11.25 2.63 -6.56
C ILE A 177 12.62 2.27 -7.14
N ARG A 178 12.76 1.03 -7.63
CA ARG A 178 14.02 0.54 -8.21
C ARG A 178 13.86 -0.49 -9.32
N SER A 179 12.61 -0.96 -9.55
CA SER A 179 12.28 -1.89 -10.63
C SER A 179 11.08 -1.37 -11.39
N VAL A 180 11.29 -0.96 -12.65
CA VAL A 180 10.25 -0.38 -13.51
C VAL A 180 10.48 -0.86 -14.93
N ASP A 181 9.43 -1.34 -15.60
CA ASP A 181 9.49 -1.79 -16.98
C ASP A 181 9.75 -0.64 -17.96
N ALA A 182 10.38 -0.94 -19.11
CA ALA A 182 10.78 0.09 -20.09
C ALA A 182 9.59 0.93 -20.60
N GLY A 183 8.44 0.30 -20.84
CA GLY A 183 7.22 1.00 -21.25
C GLY A 183 6.60 1.82 -20.12
N GLU A 184 6.63 1.29 -18.93
CA GLU A 184 6.13 1.92 -17.71
C GLU A 184 6.92 3.18 -17.34
N LYS A 185 8.27 3.18 -17.45
CA LYS A 185 9.12 4.36 -17.22
C LYS A 185 8.64 5.60 -17.97
N ARG A 186 8.24 5.41 -19.23
CA ARG A 186 7.73 6.51 -20.04
C ARG A 186 6.41 7.03 -19.51
N LEU A 187 5.47 6.14 -19.17
CA LEU A 187 4.16 6.53 -18.62
C LEU A 187 4.30 7.26 -17.28
N VAL A 188 5.16 6.79 -16.39
CA VAL A 188 5.45 7.44 -15.10
C VAL A 188 5.98 8.86 -15.32
N HIS A 189 6.91 9.03 -16.25
CA HIS A 189 7.45 10.34 -16.61
C HIS A 189 6.37 11.27 -17.18
N GLU A 190 5.57 10.79 -18.12
CA GLU A 190 4.48 11.56 -18.75
C GLU A 190 3.37 11.93 -17.75
N ALA A 191 3.07 11.07 -16.79
CA ALA A 191 2.08 11.32 -15.74
C ALA A 191 2.54 12.40 -14.73
N GLY A 192 3.84 12.65 -14.62
CA GLY A 192 4.41 13.68 -13.76
C GLY A 192 4.30 13.38 -12.27
N PHE A 193 4.46 12.12 -11.88
CA PHE A 193 4.61 11.72 -10.47
C PHE A 193 5.86 12.33 -9.84
N GLU A 194 5.82 12.57 -8.55
CA GLU A 194 7.04 12.72 -7.76
C GLU A 194 7.50 11.33 -7.30
N VAL A 195 8.65 10.90 -7.82
CA VAL A 195 9.28 9.61 -7.52
C VAL A 195 10.61 9.86 -6.84
N PHE A 196 10.77 9.31 -5.65
CA PHE A 196 12.01 9.24 -4.90
C PHE A 196 12.53 7.80 -5.02
N ASP A 197 13.23 7.51 -6.13
CA ASP A 197 13.81 6.21 -6.41
C ASP A 197 15.02 5.93 -5.49
N MET A 198 15.50 4.70 -5.48
CA MET A 198 16.62 4.34 -4.60
C MET A 198 17.89 5.12 -4.93
N ARG A 199 18.12 5.49 -6.20
CA ARG A 199 19.26 6.34 -6.55
C ARG A 199 19.16 7.72 -5.90
N TYR A 200 17.98 8.34 -5.92
CA TYR A 200 17.75 9.61 -5.24
C TYR A 200 17.97 9.48 -3.72
N ILE A 201 17.49 8.37 -3.14
CA ILE A 201 17.66 8.11 -1.70
C ILE A 201 19.15 7.89 -1.36
N ASP A 202 19.92 7.19 -2.19
CA ASP A 202 21.36 6.99 -2.01
C ASP A 202 22.14 8.31 -2.07
N GLU A 203 21.76 9.21 -2.99
CA GLU A 203 22.44 10.50 -3.18
C GLU A 203 22.08 11.54 -2.09
N MET A 204 20.80 11.57 -1.65
CA MET A 204 20.26 12.65 -0.81
C MET A 204 19.86 12.19 0.60
N GLY A 205 19.73 10.91 0.81
CA GLY A 205 19.27 10.29 2.05
C GLY A 205 17.75 10.20 2.16
N MET A 206 17.28 9.15 2.87
CA MET A 206 15.84 8.91 3.13
C MET A 206 15.16 10.09 3.84
N GLY A 207 15.86 10.74 4.78
CA GLY A 207 15.30 11.90 5.49
C GLY A 207 14.88 13.02 4.56
N HIS A 208 15.75 13.40 3.61
CA HIS A 208 15.45 14.46 2.65
C HIS A 208 14.34 14.06 1.67
N ALA A 209 14.34 12.82 1.19
CA ALA A 209 13.27 12.31 0.35
C ALA A 209 11.91 12.41 1.05
N MET A 210 11.86 12.04 2.34
CA MET A 210 10.64 12.11 3.14
C MET A 210 10.21 13.55 3.46
N GLU A 211 11.13 14.48 3.72
CA GLU A 211 10.80 15.91 3.86
C GLU A 211 10.06 16.44 2.64
N LEU A 212 10.52 16.11 1.44
CA LEU A 212 9.87 16.51 0.19
C LEU A 212 8.53 15.77 -0.02
N ALA A 213 8.49 14.47 0.22
CA ALA A 213 7.28 13.68 0.05
C ALA A 213 6.14 14.13 0.98
N LEU A 214 6.48 14.58 2.19
CA LEU A 214 5.56 15.09 3.20
C LEU A 214 5.32 16.60 3.09
N ALA A 215 6.02 17.29 2.21
CA ALA A 215 5.81 18.72 2.00
C ALA A 215 4.35 19.02 1.65
N THR A 216 3.85 20.17 2.10
CA THR A 216 2.47 20.64 1.87
C THR A 216 1.36 19.86 2.57
N ILE A 217 1.68 18.87 3.42
CA ILE A 217 0.69 18.23 4.29
C ILE A 217 0.29 19.22 5.38
N ASP A 218 -1.02 19.42 5.54
CA ASP A 218 -1.61 20.34 6.51
C ASP A 218 -2.73 19.70 7.35
N ALA A 219 -3.38 20.50 8.18
CA ALA A 219 -4.44 20.03 9.08
C ALA A 219 -5.65 19.42 8.32
N ASN A 220 -5.86 19.78 7.06
CA ASN A 220 -6.95 19.28 6.23
C ASN A 220 -6.53 18.09 5.34
N THR A 221 -5.30 17.60 5.47
CA THR A 221 -4.82 16.49 4.65
C THR A 221 -5.15 15.15 5.30
N HIS A 222 -5.74 14.25 4.53
CA HIS A 222 -5.82 12.82 4.82
C HIS A 222 -4.60 12.14 4.19
N LEU A 223 -3.71 11.64 5.01
CA LEU A 223 -2.55 10.90 4.54
C LEU A 223 -2.89 9.41 4.49
N HIS A 224 -2.78 8.82 3.32
CA HIS A 224 -2.85 7.38 3.10
C HIS A 224 -1.45 6.84 2.81
N VAL A 225 -1.10 5.74 3.42
CA VAL A 225 0.15 5.01 3.13
C VAL A 225 -0.23 3.68 2.51
N SER A 226 0.28 3.39 1.32
CA SER A 226 0.25 2.06 0.71
C SER A 226 1.65 1.49 0.84
N PHE A 227 1.79 0.50 1.71
CA PHE A 227 3.07 -0.11 2.04
C PHE A 227 3.14 -1.51 1.45
N ASP A 228 3.83 -1.61 0.31
CA ASP A 228 4.33 -2.88 -0.19
C ASP A 228 5.52 -3.33 0.64
N VAL A 229 5.49 -4.56 1.13
CA VAL A 229 6.59 -5.06 1.97
C VAL A 229 7.88 -5.26 1.13
N ASP A 230 7.77 -5.37 -0.19
CA ASP A 230 8.92 -5.44 -1.09
C ASP A 230 9.67 -4.10 -1.27
N PHE A 231 9.11 -2.99 -0.74
CA PHE A 231 9.83 -1.74 -0.52
C PHE A 231 11.16 -1.98 0.20
N LEU A 232 11.16 -2.87 1.19
CA LEU A 232 12.32 -3.24 1.99
C LEU A 232 13.35 -4.02 1.16
N ASP A 233 14.62 -3.98 1.58
CA ASP A 233 15.62 -4.82 0.95
C ASP A 233 15.31 -6.31 1.18
N ALA A 234 15.45 -7.11 0.11
CA ALA A 234 15.16 -8.53 0.12
C ALA A 234 16.01 -9.33 1.15
N ALA A 235 17.16 -8.78 1.58
CA ALA A 235 18.01 -9.40 2.59
C ALA A 235 17.38 -9.37 3.99
N ILE A 236 16.50 -8.41 4.27
CA ILE A 236 15.80 -8.28 5.56
C ILE A 236 14.33 -8.68 5.48
N ALA A 237 13.72 -8.62 4.29
CA ALA A 237 12.32 -8.96 4.04
C ALA A 237 12.18 -9.94 2.86
N PRO A 238 12.60 -11.21 3.01
CA PRO A 238 12.53 -12.18 1.91
C PRO A 238 11.11 -12.68 1.61
N GLY A 239 10.16 -12.48 2.52
CA GLY A 239 8.79 -12.99 2.43
C GLY A 239 7.88 -12.15 1.54
N VAL A 240 8.28 -11.93 0.28
CA VAL A 240 7.51 -11.21 -0.74
C VAL A 240 7.57 -11.93 -2.09
N GLY A 241 6.57 -11.69 -2.95
CA GLY A 241 6.44 -12.37 -4.24
C GLY A 241 7.43 -11.90 -5.31
N THR A 242 7.86 -10.64 -5.24
CA THR A 242 8.64 -9.92 -6.28
C THR A 242 9.84 -9.20 -5.65
N THR A 243 10.78 -9.97 -5.13
CA THR A 243 11.98 -9.42 -4.47
C THR A 243 12.87 -8.64 -5.43
N VAL A 244 13.27 -7.43 -5.04
CA VAL A 244 14.25 -6.59 -5.75
C VAL A 244 15.35 -6.18 -4.77
N PRO A 245 16.63 -6.51 -5.02
CA PRO A 245 17.74 -6.12 -4.15
C PRO A 245 17.99 -4.60 -4.18
N GLY A 246 18.69 -4.08 -3.16
CA GLY A 246 19.03 -2.67 -3.05
C GLY A 246 17.90 -1.79 -2.57
N GLY A 247 17.00 -2.34 -1.75
CA GLY A 247 15.93 -1.58 -1.09
C GLY A 247 16.38 -0.89 0.19
N PRO A 248 15.50 -0.08 0.80
CA PRO A 248 15.79 0.54 2.08
C PRO A 248 16.16 -0.47 3.17
N THR A 249 17.15 -0.09 3.96
CA THR A 249 17.51 -0.78 5.19
C THR A 249 16.41 -0.63 6.24
N TYR A 250 16.46 -1.46 7.31
CA TYR A 250 15.56 -1.30 8.44
C TYR A 250 15.53 0.14 8.98
N ARG A 251 16.70 0.79 9.12
CA ARG A 251 16.78 2.14 9.68
C ARG A 251 16.21 3.22 8.78
N GLU A 252 16.38 3.08 7.47
CA GLU A 252 15.76 4.00 6.49
C GLU A 252 14.25 3.84 6.48
N ALA A 253 13.75 2.60 6.49
CA ALA A 253 12.32 2.34 6.57
C ALA A 253 11.72 2.81 7.90
N GLN A 254 12.41 2.59 9.02
CA GLN A 254 11.95 3.07 10.32
C GLN A 254 11.89 4.60 10.36
N LEU A 255 12.89 5.30 9.83
CA LEU A 255 12.89 6.76 9.73
C LEU A 255 11.70 7.25 8.89
N CYS A 256 11.42 6.58 7.77
CA CYS A 256 10.25 6.86 6.95
C CYS A 256 8.95 6.79 7.78
N MET A 257 8.74 5.71 8.54
CA MET A 257 7.56 5.52 9.39
C MET A 257 7.48 6.55 10.53
N GLU A 258 8.60 6.86 11.18
CA GLU A 258 8.68 7.90 12.23
C GLU A 258 8.29 9.27 11.68
N MET A 259 8.81 9.67 10.50
CA MET A 259 8.49 10.97 9.88
C MET A 259 7.02 11.06 9.45
N ILE A 260 6.42 9.96 8.99
CA ILE A 260 4.97 9.89 8.71
C ILE A 260 4.17 10.07 10.00
N ALA A 261 4.57 9.38 11.09
CA ALA A 261 3.93 9.50 12.40
C ALA A 261 3.95 10.93 12.92
N ASP A 262 5.09 11.63 12.78
CA ASP A 262 5.29 13.02 13.22
C ASP A 262 4.33 14.01 12.55
N THR A 263 3.82 13.70 11.35
CA THR A 263 2.79 14.53 10.70
C THR A 263 1.49 14.57 11.48
N GLY A 264 1.17 13.51 12.23
CA GLY A 264 -0.11 13.32 12.88
C GLY A 264 -1.31 13.19 11.92
N ARG A 265 -1.07 12.95 10.63
CA ARG A 265 -2.09 13.00 9.56
C ARG A 265 -2.45 11.64 8.95
N LEU A 266 -1.80 10.56 9.39
CA LEU A 266 -2.15 9.22 8.92
C LEU A 266 -3.65 8.96 9.12
N GLY A 267 -4.36 8.67 8.05
CA GLY A 267 -5.80 8.43 8.04
C GLY A 267 -6.19 7.02 7.61
N SER A 268 -5.32 6.34 6.89
CA SER A 268 -5.51 4.95 6.43
C SER A 268 -4.19 4.33 6.00
N LEU A 269 -4.11 3.01 5.98
CA LEU A 269 -2.91 2.24 5.67
C LEU A 269 -3.26 0.96 4.92
N ASP A 270 -2.44 0.59 3.94
CA ASP A 270 -2.43 -0.72 3.30
C ASP A 270 -1.09 -1.42 3.59
N LEU A 271 -1.13 -2.72 3.94
CA LEU A 271 0.01 -3.61 4.08
C LEU A 271 -0.12 -4.70 3.01
N MET A 272 0.75 -4.67 2.00
CA MET A 272 0.59 -5.46 0.79
C MET A 272 1.79 -6.38 0.52
N GLU A 273 1.59 -7.39 -0.31
CA GLU A 273 2.58 -8.32 -0.88
C GLU A 273 3.32 -9.21 0.12
N LEU A 274 2.98 -9.19 1.42
CA LEU A 274 3.54 -10.14 2.35
C LEU A 274 3.19 -11.57 1.91
N ASN A 275 4.22 -12.37 1.64
CA ASN A 275 4.11 -13.74 1.16
C ASN A 275 4.76 -14.74 2.13
N PRO A 276 4.01 -15.28 3.10
CA PRO A 276 4.54 -16.19 4.10
C PRO A 276 5.07 -17.52 3.52
N ALA A 277 4.65 -17.92 2.32
CA ALA A 277 5.16 -19.13 1.67
C ALA A 277 6.63 -19.01 1.25
N LEU A 278 7.13 -17.78 1.08
CA LEU A 278 8.50 -17.47 0.73
C LEU A 278 9.31 -16.95 1.92
N ASP A 279 8.66 -16.72 3.07
CA ASP A 279 9.28 -16.15 4.26
C ASP A 279 10.02 -17.19 5.10
N VAL A 280 10.92 -16.71 5.95
CA VAL A 280 11.68 -17.52 6.90
C VAL A 280 11.09 -17.31 8.30
N ARG A 281 10.34 -18.28 8.81
CA ARG A 281 9.77 -18.26 10.17
C ARG A 281 8.98 -17.00 10.51
N ASN A 282 8.26 -16.44 9.55
CA ASN A 282 7.45 -15.23 9.67
C ASN A 282 8.24 -13.94 9.96
N GLN A 283 9.57 -13.94 9.73
CA GLN A 283 10.43 -12.78 10.07
C GLN A 283 10.05 -11.51 9.31
N THR A 284 9.58 -11.63 8.06
CA THR A 284 9.14 -10.47 7.26
C THR A 284 7.88 -9.86 7.83
N ALA A 285 6.93 -10.67 8.31
CA ALA A 285 5.73 -10.18 8.98
C ALA A 285 6.08 -9.49 10.32
N GLU A 286 6.99 -10.08 11.10
CA GLU A 286 7.46 -9.47 12.37
C GLU A 286 8.13 -8.13 12.10
N LEU A 287 8.97 -8.04 11.06
CA LEU A 287 9.62 -6.81 10.63
C LEU A 287 8.58 -5.73 10.20
N ALA A 288 7.58 -6.13 9.41
CA ALA A 288 6.51 -5.22 9.00
C ALA A 288 5.73 -4.70 10.21
N VAL A 289 5.40 -5.55 11.18
CA VAL A 289 4.71 -5.15 12.42
C VAL A 289 5.54 -4.17 13.24
N ASP A 290 6.87 -4.40 13.36
CA ASP A 290 7.78 -3.50 14.06
C ASP A 290 7.86 -2.10 13.40
N LEU A 291 7.88 -2.05 12.06
CA LEU A 291 7.82 -0.80 11.31
C LEU A 291 6.47 -0.08 11.48
N ILE A 292 5.36 -0.82 11.49
CA ILE A 292 4.03 -0.25 11.77
C ILE A 292 3.97 0.30 13.20
N GLU A 293 4.59 -0.32 14.16
CA GLU A 293 4.70 0.22 15.52
C GLU A 293 5.34 1.63 15.51
N SER A 294 6.40 1.83 14.71
CA SER A 294 7.03 3.14 14.52
C SER A 294 6.10 4.16 13.88
N LEU A 295 5.24 3.73 12.93
CA LEU A 295 4.22 4.56 12.31
C LEU A 295 3.14 5.03 13.31
N PHE A 296 2.98 4.31 14.44
CA PHE A 296 2.04 4.67 15.51
C PHE A 296 2.72 5.22 16.76
N GLY A 297 3.98 5.61 16.68
CA GLY A 297 4.64 6.42 17.68
C GLY A 297 5.74 5.72 18.50
N LYS A 298 6.15 4.50 18.13
CA LYS A 298 7.37 3.91 18.68
C LYS A 298 8.56 4.80 18.33
N SER A 299 9.33 5.18 19.30
CA SER A 299 10.58 5.91 19.11
C SER A 299 11.59 5.51 20.17
N THR A 300 12.89 5.60 19.84
CA THR A 300 13.98 5.26 20.79
C THR A 300 14.01 6.21 21.99
N LEU A 301 13.75 7.48 21.76
CA LEU A 301 13.69 8.52 22.78
C LEU A 301 12.48 9.42 22.53
N MET A 302 11.85 9.93 23.60
CA MET A 302 10.82 10.95 23.43
C MET A 302 11.45 12.18 22.78
N ARG A 303 10.89 12.58 21.64
CA ARG A 303 11.25 13.86 20.99
C ARG A 303 10.41 14.96 21.64
N ALA A 304 11.05 16.08 21.96
CA ALA A 304 10.31 17.26 22.39
C ALA A 304 9.41 17.71 21.25
N SER A 305 8.11 17.83 21.54
CA SER A 305 7.08 18.34 20.61
C SER A 305 7.29 19.80 20.28
#